data_af62274c1a29df83b1924340f168684b
#
_entry.id   af62274c1a29df83b1924340f168684b
#
_cell.length_a   1.000
_cell.length_b   1.000
_cell.length_c   1.000
_cell.angle_alpha   90.00
_cell.angle_beta   90.00
_cell.angle_gamma   90.00
#
_symmetry.space_group_name_H-M   'P 1'
#
loop_
_entity.id
_entity.type
_entity.pdbx_description
1 polymer ?
#
loop_
_entity_poly.entity_id
_entity_poly.type
_entity_poly.pdbx_seq_one_letter_code
_entity_poly.pdbx_strand_id
1 'polypeptide(L)'
;MIAGSVSERRLLAGDLGISPDVQIKSYGSAELCKAALVKGYVDCWMADVQSLDRLVAQYPGVYRVFADNVMTVDLGVAFENSYEGEYVKNLNTVLFDMDRDGTIERIVDSYKAGATTGRQGAES
;
A
#
# COMPACT_ATOMS: atom_id res chain seq x y z
N MET A 1 3.29 11.81 1.91
CA MET A 1 2.62 10.59 2.46
C MET A 1 1.23 10.93 2.97
N ILE A 2 0.43 9.94 3.34
CA ILE A 2 -0.92 10.16 3.86
C ILE A 2 -0.86 10.53 5.34
N ALA A 3 -1.51 11.63 5.72
CA ALA A 3 -1.61 12.08 7.11
C ALA A 3 -2.35 11.07 7.99
N GLY A 4 -1.89 10.88 9.22
CA GLY A 4 -2.44 9.93 10.19
C GLY A 4 -2.14 8.45 9.90
N SER A 5 -1.38 8.14 8.84
CA SER A 5 -1.01 6.76 8.49
C SER A 5 0.02 6.17 9.48
N VAL A 6 0.11 4.84 9.49
CA VAL A 6 1.16 4.14 10.26
C VAL A 6 2.55 4.54 9.75
N SER A 7 2.69 4.72 8.44
CA SER A 7 3.94 5.15 7.80
C SER A 7 4.39 6.52 8.30
N GLU A 8 3.48 7.48 8.38
CA GLU A 8 3.79 8.82 8.91
C GLU A 8 4.25 8.76 10.36
N ARG A 9 3.52 8.03 11.21
CA ARG A 9 3.88 7.90 12.64
C ARG A 9 5.26 7.29 12.83
N ARG A 10 5.60 6.23 12.08
CA ARG A 10 6.92 5.60 12.16
C ARG A 10 8.03 6.48 11.61
N LEU A 11 7.74 7.22 10.54
CA LEU A 11 8.70 8.14 9.97
C LEU A 11 9.02 9.28 10.96
N LEU A 12 8.00 9.87 11.57
CA LEU A 12 8.16 10.94 12.57
C LEU A 12 8.83 10.45 13.86
N ALA A 13 8.66 9.16 14.21
CA ALA A 13 9.36 8.53 15.31
C ALA A 13 10.84 8.24 15.04
N GLY A 14 11.30 8.37 13.78
CA GLY A 14 12.67 8.07 13.38
C GLY A 14 12.96 6.57 13.18
N ASP A 15 11.94 5.72 13.22
CA ASP A 15 12.09 4.26 13.16
C ASP A 15 12.55 3.73 11.79
N LEU A 16 12.49 4.55 10.75
CA LEU A 16 12.77 4.12 9.37
C LEU A 16 14.17 4.50 8.87
N GLY A 17 15.04 5.03 9.74
CA GLY A 17 16.41 5.39 9.38
C GLY A 17 16.54 6.48 8.31
N ILE A 18 15.48 7.27 8.09
CA ILE A 18 15.48 8.40 7.17
C ILE A 18 16.10 9.61 7.86
N SER A 19 16.98 10.32 7.15
CA SER A 19 17.66 11.50 7.69
C SER A 19 16.66 12.52 8.26
N PRO A 20 16.95 13.11 9.44
CA PRO A 20 16.11 14.17 10.02
C PRO A 20 16.06 15.45 9.17
N ASP A 21 16.95 15.61 8.21
CA ASP A 21 16.97 16.77 7.31
C ASP A 21 15.93 16.68 6.19
N VAL A 22 15.27 15.52 6.03
CA VAL A 22 14.22 15.33 5.03
C VAL A 22 12.96 16.05 5.46
N GLN A 23 12.47 16.96 4.62
CA GLN A 23 11.20 17.65 4.85
C GLN A 23 10.02 16.71 4.54
N ILE A 24 9.22 16.43 5.55
CA ILE A 24 8.05 15.57 5.42
C ILE A 24 6.82 16.44 5.15
N LYS A 25 6.08 16.12 4.08
CA LYS A 25 4.77 16.71 3.78
C LYS A 25 3.71 15.62 3.78
N SER A 26 2.66 15.86 4.55
CA SER A 26 1.54 14.94 4.69
C SER A 26 0.28 15.53 4.06
N TYR A 27 -0.51 14.70 3.40
CA TYR A 27 -1.72 15.06 2.69
C TYR A 27 -2.88 14.17 3.13
N GLY A 28 -4.10 14.62 2.97
CA GLY A 28 -5.30 13.93 3.43
C GLY A 28 -5.67 12.66 2.63
N SER A 29 -5.12 12.46 1.44
CA SER A 29 -5.39 11.27 0.62
C SER A 29 -4.22 10.89 -0.28
N ALA A 30 -4.26 9.65 -0.80
CA ALA A 30 -3.28 9.14 -1.75
C ALA A 30 -3.30 9.94 -3.07
N GLU A 31 -4.47 10.37 -3.53
CA GLU A 31 -4.64 11.17 -4.74
C GLU A 31 -3.94 12.52 -4.60
N LEU A 32 -4.05 13.16 -3.43
CA LEU A 32 -3.35 14.42 -3.15
C LEU A 32 -1.83 14.22 -3.07
N CYS A 33 -1.36 13.13 -2.48
CA CYS A 33 0.06 12.78 -2.47
C CYS A 33 0.60 12.60 -3.90
N LYS A 34 -0.12 11.83 -4.72
CA LYS A 34 0.21 11.61 -6.12
C LYS A 34 0.22 12.92 -6.92
N ALA A 35 -0.81 13.76 -6.74
CA ALA A 35 -0.88 15.06 -7.41
C ALA A 35 0.28 15.97 -7.02
N ALA A 36 0.69 15.95 -5.75
CA ALA A 36 1.83 16.73 -5.28
C ALA A 36 3.15 16.30 -5.95
N LEU A 37 3.36 14.97 -6.11
CA LEU A 37 4.52 14.44 -6.83
C LEU A 37 4.49 14.83 -8.32
N VAL A 38 3.35 14.62 -8.99
CA VAL A 38 3.20 14.92 -10.42
C VAL A 38 3.39 16.41 -10.72
N LYS A 39 2.97 17.28 -9.80
CA LYS A 39 3.16 18.75 -9.92
C LYS A 39 4.52 19.26 -9.46
N GLY A 40 5.39 18.37 -8.96
CA GLY A 40 6.71 18.76 -8.48
C GLY A 40 6.71 19.51 -7.15
N TYR A 41 5.66 19.38 -6.33
CA TYR A 41 5.62 19.97 -4.99
C TYR A 41 6.39 19.15 -3.95
N VAL A 42 6.68 17.92 -4.28
CA VAL A 42 7.52 16.99 -3.52
C VAL A 42 8.41 16.21 -4.49
N ASP A 43 9.58 15.79 -4.02
CA ASP A 43 10.57 15.07 -4.83
C ASP A 43 10.31 13.56 -4.84
N CYS A 44 9.67 13.04 -3.79
CA CYS A 44 9.33 11.62 -3.68
C CYS A 44 8.01 11.40 -2.94
N TRP A 45 7.44 10.21 -3.13
CA TRP A 45 6.22 9.78 -2.46
C TRP A 45 6.45 8.42 -1.80
N MET A 46 6.18 8.33 -0.51
CA MET A 46 6.15 7.08 0.23
C MET A 46 4.71 6.58 0.32
N ALA A 47 4.46 5.41 -0.23
CA ALA A 47 3.15 4.79 -0.30
C ALA A 47 3.24 3.26 -0.26
N ASP A 48 2.11 2.60 -0.25
CA ASP A 48 2.03 1.15 -0.45
C ASP A 48 2.50 0.76 -1.86
N VAL A 49 3.01 -0.46 -1.98
CA VAL A 49 3.59 -0.98 -3.22
C VAL A 49 2.61 -0.90 -4.38
N GLN A 50 1.32 -1.22 -4.14
CA GLN A 50 0.31 -1.20 -5.21
C GLN A 50 0.06 0.21 -5.76
N SER A 51 0.06 1.23 -4.89
CA SER A 51 -0.06 2.62 -5.30
C SER A 51 1.13 3.09 -6.12
N LEU A 52 2.34 2.66 -5.74
CA LEU A 52 3.57 2.97 -6.48
C LEU A 52 3.60 2.26 -7.84
N ASP A 53 3.24 0.99 -7.91
CA ASP A 53 3.17 0.23 -9.16
C ASP A 53 2.18 0.86 -10.15
N ARG A 54 1.02 1.30 -9.67
CA ARG A 54 0.03 2.02 -10.50
C ARG A 54 0.58 3.35 -11.02
N LEU A 55 1.32 4.09 -10.21
CA LEU A 55 1.94 5.33 -10.63
C LEU A 55 2.95 5.09 -11.74
N VAL A 56 3.86 4.13 -11.57
CA VAL A 56 4.88 3.78 -12.57
C VAL A 56 4.23 3.29 -13.86
N ALA A 57 3.19 2.46 -13.77
CA ALA A 57 2.45 1.99 -14.93
C ALA A 57 1.71 3.11 -15.66
N GLN A 58 1.23 4.12 -14.94
CA GLN A 58 0.53 5.27 -15.53
C GLN A 58 1.48 6.26 -16.23
N TYR A 59 2.71 6.36 -15.75
CA TYR A 59 3.73 7.29 -16.28
C TYR A 59 5.03 6.53 -16.60
N PRO A 60 5.04 5.70 -17.66
CA PRO A 60 6.19 4.88 -18.00
C PRO A 60 7.44 5.74 -18.26
N GLY A 61 8.56 5.37 -17.65
CA GLY A 61 9.82 6.06 -17.81
C GLY A 61 9.96 7.42 -17.07
N VAL A 62 8.91 7.89 -16.40
CA VAL A 62 8.93 9.15 -15.64
C VAL A 62 9.28 8.92 -14.17
N TYR A 63 8.69 7.90 -13.56
CA TYR A 63 8.91 7.55 -12.17
C TYR A 63 9.51 6.16 -12.03
N ARG A 64 10.20 5.95 -10.92
CA ARG A 64 10.73 4.63 -10.53
C ARG A 64 10.54 4.42 -9.03
N VAL A 65 10.37 3.19 -8.63
CA VAL A 65 10.53 2.78 -7.24
C VAL A 65 12.01 2.53 -7.01
N PHE A 66 12.63 3.22 -6.06
CA PHE A 66 14.09 3.21 -5.92
C PHE A 66 14.58 2.48 -4.67
N ALA A 67 13.70 2.10 -3.78
CA ALA A 67 14.04 1.39 -2.55
C ALA A 67 13.25 0.08 -2.47
N ASP A 68 13.85 -0.92 -1.86
CA ASP A 68 13.13 -2.07 -1.34
C ASP A 68 12.14 -1.62 -0.26
N ASN A 69 11.29 -2.53 0.19
CA ASN A 69 10.28 -2.21 1.19
C ASN A 69 10.88 -1.51 2.41
N VAL A 70 10.50 -0.25 2.61
CA VAL A 70 10.97 0.55 3.76
C VAL A 70 10.36 0.02 5.06
N MET A 71 9.16 -0.54 4.97
CA MET A 71 8.47 -1.21 6.08
C MET A 71 7.45 -2.22 5.56
N THR A 72 7.21 -3.24 6.35
CA THR A 72 6.11 -4.19 6.14
C THR A 72 5.04 -3.94 7.20
N VAL A 73 3.78 -4.00 6.80
CA VAL A 73 2.62 -3.83 7.67
C VAL A 73 1.72 -5.05 7.54
N ASP A 74 1.37 -5.64 8.67
CA ASP A 74 0.41 -6.73 8.70
C ASP A 74 -1.01 -6.18 8.46
N LEU A 75 -1.76 -6.87 7.62
CA LEU A 75 -3.18 -6.60 7.41
C LEU A 75 -4.00 -7.53 8.29
N GLY A 76 -5.02 -6.99 8.91
CA GLY A 76 -5.94 -7.75 9.76
C GLY A 76 -7.39 -7.43 9.46
N VAL A 77 -8.27 -8.32 9.89
CA VAL A 77 -9.73 -8.10 9.89
C VAL A 77 -10.15 -7.71 11.29
N ALA A 78 -10.85 -6.58 11.41
CA ALA A 78 -11.38 -6.13 12.69
C ALA A 78 -12.81 -6.64 12.89
N PHE A 79 -13.11 -7.07 14.10
CA PHE A 79 -14.44 -7.49 14.52
C PHE A 79 -14.92 -6.57 15.65
N GLU A 80 -16.23 -6.49 15.81
CA GLU A 80 -16.83 -5.86 16.98
C GLU A 80 -16.41 -6.62 18.24
N ASN A 81 -16.17 -5.90 19.34
CA ASN A 81 -15.63 -6.46 20.58
C ASN A 81 -16.57 -7.49 21.25
N SER A 82 -17.87 -7.50 20.89
CA SER A 82 -18.87 -8.47 21.33
C SER A 82 -18.82 -9.80 20.57
N TYR A 83 -18.01 -9.93 19.50
CA TYR A 83 -17.92 -11.13 18.69
C TYR A 83 -17.19 -12.25 19.45
N GLU A 84 -17.85 -13.42 19.57
CA GLU A 84 -17.29 -14.54 20.32
C GLU A 84 -16.05 -15.15 19.63
N GLY A 85 -15.06 -15.50 20.46
CA GLY A 85 -13.70 -15.83 20.02
C GLY A 85 -13.53 -17.09 19.16
N GLU A 86 -14.55 -17.97 19.05
CA GLU A 86 -14.46 -19.20 18.24
C GLU A 86 -14.43 -18.91 16.74
N TYR A 87 -15.28 -18.01 16.27
CA TYR A 87 -15.31 -17.62 14.87
C TYR A 87 -13.99 -16.94 14.44
N VAL A 88 -13.45 -16.09 15.30
CA VAL A 88 -12.17 -15.42 15.03
C VAL A 88 -11.02 -16.42 14.97
N LYS A 89 -11.01 -17.43 15.87
CA LYS A 89 -10.01 -18.50 15.85
C LYS A 89 -10.09 -19.32 14.56
N ASN A 90 -11.30 -19.69 14.15
CA ASN A 90 -11.53 -20.45 12.92
C ASN A 90 -11.09 -19.65 11.69
N LEU A 91 -11.41 -18.34 11.63
CA LEU A 91 -10.97 -17.48 10.55
C LEU A 91 -9.44 -17.37 10.50
N ASN A 92 -8.79 -17.17 11.64
CA ASN A 92 -7.34 -17.12 11.71
C ASN A 92 -6.69 -18.42 11.22
N THR A 93 -7.24 -19.58 11.58
CA THR A 93 -6.75 -20.88 11.11
C THR A 93 -6.88 -20.99 9.59
N VAL A 94 -8.04 -20.63 9.02
CA VAL A 94 -8.27 -20.66 7.58
C VAL A 94 -7.33 -19.71 6.84
N LEU A 95 -7.17 -18.47 7.32
CA LEU A 95 -6.27 -17.50 6.72
C LEU A 95 -4.80 -17.95 6.76
N PHE A 96 -4.39 -18.56 7.87
CA PHE A 96 -3.05 -19.13 8.01
C PHE A 96 -2.79 -20.28 7.03
N ASP A 97 -3.77 -21.19 6.87
CA ASP A 97 -3.67 -22.27 5.91
C ASP A 97 -3.65 -21.78 4.47
N MET A 98 -4.46 -20.77 4.14
CA MET A 98 -4.49 -20.12 2.82
C MET A 98 -3.18 -19.39 2.50
N ASP A 99 -2.52 -18.82 3.50
CA ASP A 99 -1.19 -18.21 3.33
C ASP A 99 -0.14 -19.29 3.04
N ARG A 100 -0.13 -20.36 3.82
CA ARG A 100 0.83 -21.46 3.65
C ARG A 100 0.70 -22.22 2.34
N ASP A 101 -0.50 -22.40 1.82
CA ASP A 101 -0.75 -23.14 0.57
C ASP A 101 -0.68 -22.26 -0.69
N GLY A 102 -0.40 -20.96 -0.53
CA GLY A 102 -0.29 -19.99 -1.62
C GLY A 102 -1.63 -19.49 -2.17
N THR A 103 -2.75 -19.79 -1.51
CA THR A 103 -4.09 -19.36 -1.95
C THR A 103 -4.22 -17.85 -1.91
N ILE A 104 -3.74 -17.19 -0.85
CA ILE A 104 -3.77 -15.73 -0.72
C ILE A 104 -2.97 -15.07 -1.86
N GLU A 105 -1.76 -15.56 -2.12
CA GLU A 105 -0.91 -15.05 -3.19
C GLU A 105 -1.59 -15.15 -4.57
N ARG A 106 -2.19 -16.31 -4.87
CA ARG A 106 -2.96 -16.51 -6.13
C ARG A 106 -4.14 -15.56 -6.26
N ILE A 107 -4.86 -15.30 -5.18
CA ILE A 107 -5.97 -14.34 -5.18
C ILE A 107 -5.45 -12.94 -5.46
N VAL A 108 -4.42 -12.49 -4.76
CA VAL A 108 -3.81 -11.17 -4.94
C VAL A 108 -3.32 -11.00 -6.38
N ASP A 109 -2.65 -11.99 -6.94
CA ASP A 109 -2.14 -11.95 -8.31
C ASP A 109 -3.27 -11.93 -9.36
N SER A 110 -4.38 -12.63 -9.11
CA SER A 110 -5.54 -12.57 -10.00
C SER A 110 -6.15 -11.17 -10.07
N TYR A 111 -6.20 -10.45 -8.95
CA TYR A 111 -6.66 -9.06 -8.91
C TYR A 111 -5.67 -8.09 -9.58
N LYS A 112 -4.37 -8.31 -9.43
CA LYS A 112 -3.34 -7.53 -10.13
C LYS A 112 -3.47 -7.69 -11.65
N ALA A 113 -3.62 -8.93 -12.13
CA ALA A 113 -3.82 -9.25 -13.55
C ALA A 113 -5.13 -8.65 -14.10
N GLY A 114 -6.25 -8.76 -13.35
CA GLY A 114 -7.53 -8.18 -13.73
C GLY A 114 -7.53 -6.65 -13.83
N ALA A 115 -6.77 -5.98 -12.98
CA ALA A 115 -6.60 -4.52 -13.05
C ALA A 115 -5.86 -4.06 -14.33
N THR A 116 -5.04 -4.92 -14.91
CA THR A 116 -4.34 -4.67 -16.18
C THR A 116 -5.26 -4.89 -17.39
N THR A 117 -6.19 -5.84 -17.30
CA THR A 117 -7.10 -6.19 -18.41
C THR A 117 -8.31 -5.24 -18.54
N GLY A 118 -8.76 -4.64 -17.45
CA GLY A 118 -9.90 -3.70 -17.44
C GLY A 118 -9.65 -2.38 -18.17
N ARG A 119 -8.44 -2.13 -18.65
CA ARG A 119 -8.05 -0.89 -19.35
C ARG A 119 -8.11 -0.98 -20.88
N GLN A 120 -8.33 -2.17 -21.45
CA GLN A 120 -8.43 -2.34 -22.92
C GLN A 120 -9.86 -2.28 -23.48
N GLY A 121 -10.88 -2.09 -22.65
CA GLY A 121 -12.29 -2.09 -23.05
C GLY A 121 -12.99 -0.73 -23.09
N ALA A 122 -12.30 0.39 -22.92
CA ALA A 122 -12.90 1.73 -22.85
C ALA A 122 -12.44 2.69 -23.97
N GLU A 123 -12.09 2.15 -25.14
CA GLU A 123 -11.96 2.93 -26.37
C GLU A 123 -12.80 2.26 -27.47
N SER A 124 -14.04 2.69 -27.55
CA SER A 124 -14.89 2.56 -28.74
C SER A 124 -15.91 3.69 -28.75
#